data_b5880946f1c1972106d1e89004e9139b
#
_entry.id   b5880946f1c1972106d1e89004e9139b
#
_cell.length_a   1.000
_cell.length_b   1.000
_cell.length_c   1.000
_cell.angle_alpha   90.00
_cell.angle_beta   90.00
_cell.angle_gamma   90.00
#
_symmetry.space_group_name_H-M   'P 1'
#
loop_
_entity.id
_entity.type
_entity.pdbx_description
1 polymer ?
#
loop_
_entity_poly.entity_id
_entity_poly.type
_entity_poly.pdbx_seq_one_letter_code
_entity_poly.pdbx_strand_id
1 'polypeptide(L)'
;MHDDSEVAVLRLGHRPGRDERMTTHVGLTARALGADRVLFPDNAGQSLETVRDITDRFGGPFEAELTDSPHAVIRNWEGQVVHLTMYGERVQDVDAEIRTAHDSEGEALLLVVGSEKVSFDVYEEADWNVGVTNQPHSEVAGLAVFLDRLFEGRELEQDWADADRTVIPMETGKRVVPADDADEHHE
;
A
#
# COMPACT_ATOMS: atom_id res chain seq x y z
N MET A 1 -7.24 11.77 -12.84
CA MET A 1 -5.95 12.38 -13.17
C MET A 1 -5.13 12.24 -11.92
N HIS A 2 -4.34 11.15 -11.81
CA HIS A 2 -3.38 11.04 -10.72
C HIS A 2 -2.41 12.21 -10.88
N ASP A 3 -2.33 13.04 -9.88
CA ASP A 3 -1.25 14.01 -9.75
C ASP A 3 0.06 13.19 -9.74
N ASP A 4 1.13 13.70 -10.34
CA ASP A 4 2.35 12.95 -10.66
C ASP A 4 3.16 12.45 -9.44
N SER A 5 2.64 12.52 -8.23
CA SER A 5 3.34 12.12 -7.01
C SER A 5 3.06 10.67 -6.64
N GLU A 6 4.12 9.89 -6.52
CA GLU A 6 4.08 8.46 -6.22
C GLU A 6 3.76 8.17 -4.75
N VAL A 7 2.96 7.13 -4.49
CA VAL A 7 2.82 6.49 -3.18
C VAL A 7 3.32 5.06 -3.24
N ALA A 8 4.48 4.80 -2.65
CA ALA A 8 5.08 3.49 -2.55
C ALA A 8 4.94 2.92 -1.13
N VAL A 9 4.81 1.61 -1.03
CA VAL A 9 4.80 0.88 0.26
C VAL A 9 6.05 0.03 0.35
N LEU A 10 6.82 0.18 1.42
CA LEU A 10 7.98 -0.65 1.74
C LEU A 10 7.68 -1.53 2.94
N ARG A 11 7.76 -2.84 2.75
CA ARG A 11 7.71 -3.78 3.87
C ARG A 11 9.12 -4.08 4.38
N LEU A 12 9.33 -3.82 5.66
CA LEU A 12 10.57 -4.19 6.35
C LEU A 12 10.48 -5.62 6.87
N GLY A 13 11.40 -6.46 6.44
CA GLY A 13 11.56 -7.82 6.93
C GLY A 13 10.47 -8.78 6.47
N HIS A 14 10.90 -10.02 6.24
CA HIS A 14 10.06 -11.15 5.87
C HIS A 14 10.73 -12.44 6.35
N ARG A 15 9.99 -13.26 7.06
CA ARG A 15 10.45 -14.58 7.51
C ARG A 15 9.76 -15.65 6.66
N PRO A 16 10.49 -16.29 5.73
CA PRO A 16 9.94 -17.36 4.90
C PRO A 16 9.24 -18.44 5.73
N GLY A 17 8.10 -18.93 5.25
CA GLY A 17 7.27 -19.91 5.93
C GLY A 17 6.43 -19.37 7.10
N ARG A 18 6.65 -18.15 7.53
CA ARG A 18 5.93 -17.52 8.65
C ARG A 18 5.16 -16.27 8.25
N ASP A 19 5.77 -15.42 7.45
CA ASP A 19 5.22 -14.09 7.13
C ASP A 19 4.57 -14.02 5.74
N GLU A 20 4.56 -15.09 4.92
CA GLU A 20 4.04 -15.07 3.54
C GLU A 20 2.66 -14.43 3.46
N ARG A 21 1.74 -14.88 4.31
CA ARG A 21 0.38 -14.37 4.30
C ARG A 21 0.32 -12.87 4.61
N MET A 22 1.02 -12.43 5.65
CA MET A 22 1.04 -11.03 6.05
C MET A 22 1.70 -10.15 4.97
N THR A 23 2.84 -10.57 4.45
CA THR A 23 3.56 -9.86 3.38
C THR A 23 2.70 -9.74 2.13
N THR A 24 2.07 -10.84 1.69
CA THR A 24 1.13 -10.84 0.57
C THR A 24 -0.03 -9.86 0.80
N HIS A 25 -0.64 -9.89 1.98
CA HIS A 25 -1.78 -9.00 2.31
C HIS A 25 -1.37 -7.53 2.39
N VAL A 26 -0.15 -7.19 2.82
CA VAL A 26 0.37 -5.83 2.71
C VAL A 26 0.39 -5.36 1.26
N GLY A 27 0.89 -6.18 0.33
CA GLY A 27 0.89 -5.84 -1.09
C GLY A 27 -0.51 -5.72 -1.69
N LEU A 28 -1.42 -6.64 -1.36
CA LEU A 28 -2.80 -6.60 -1.84
C LEU A 28 -3.56 -5.38 -1.29
N THR A 29 -3.31 -4.99 -0.04
CA THR A 29 -3.89 -3.81 0.58
C THR A 29 -3.36 -2.53 -0.06
N ALA A 30 -2.05 -2.44 -0.26
CA ALA A 30 -1.43 -1.33 -0.98
C ALA A 30 -2.06 -1.14 -2.37
N ARG A 31 -2.15 -2.24 -3.15
CA ARG A 31 -2.78 -2.24 -4.48
C ARG A 31 -4.23 -1.79 -4.43
N ALA A 32 -5.03 -2.37 -3.54
CA ALA A 32 -6.48 -2.12 -3.50
C ALA A 32 -6.83 -0.71 -3.02
N LEU A 33 -5.95 -0.07 -2.24
CA LEU A 33 -6.21 1.21 -1.60
C LEU A 33 -5.32 2.35 -2.12
N GLY A 34 -4.94 2.31 -3.41
CA GLY A 34 -4.46 3.47 -4.13
C GLY A 34 -2.95 3.72 -4.10
N ALA A 35 -2.14 2.85 -3.51
CA ALA A 35 -0.70 2.94 -3.69
C ALA A 35 -0.30 2.54 -5.13
N ASP A 36 0.81 3.09 -5.62
CA ASP A 36 1.31 2.83 -6.97
C ASP A 36 2.17 1.58 -7.03
N ARG A 37 2.92 1.28 -5.96
CA ARG A 37 3.75 0.08 -5.88
C ARG A 37 4.02 -0.41 -4.46
N VAL A 38 4.51 -1.64 -4.38
CA VAL A 38 5.04 -2.23 -3.15
C VAL A 38 6.44 -2.78 -3.37
N LEU A 39 7.34 -2.53 -2.40
CA LEU A 39 8.67 -3.12 -2.34
C LEU A 39 8.70 -4.14 -1.19
N PHE A 40 9.05 -5.37 -1.52
CA PHE A 40 9.24 -6.45 -0.56
C PHE A 40 10.73 -6.77 -0.37
N PRO A 41 11.12 -7.35 0.78
CA PRO A 41 12.43 -7.96 0.92
C PRO A 41 12.70 -9.02 -0.15
N ASP A 42 13.95 -9.18 -0.55
CA ASP A 42 14.39 -10.09 -1.62
C ASP A 42 13.99 -11.56 -1.42
N ASN A 43 13.78 -11.97 -0.17
CA ASN A 43 13.35 -13.32 0.19
C ASN A 43 11.82 -13.53 0.18
N ALA A 44 11.03 -12.55 -0.25
CA ALA A 44 9.56 -12.60 -0.31
C ALA A 44 9.02 -12.89 -1.74
N GLY A 45 9.75 -13.66 -2.53
CA GLY A 45 9.42 -13.95 -3.94
C GLY A 45 8.03 -14.55 -4.14
N GLN A 46 7.56 -15.41 -3.24
CA GLN A 46 6.22 -16.00 -3.32
C GLN A 46 5.12 -14.94 -3.15
N SER A 47 5.29 -14.01 -2.22
CA SER A 47 4.36 -12.90 -2.05
C SER A 47 4.34 -11.97 -3.26
N LEU A 48 5.52 -11.69 -3.84
CA LEU A 48 5.65 -10.93 -5.08
C LEU A 48 4.84 -11.55 -6.22
N GLU A 49 5.05 -12.86 -6.48
CA GLU A 49 4.36 -13.58 -7.55
C GLU A 49 2.84 -13.55 -7.36
N THR A 50 2.37 -13.74 -6.11
CA THR A 50 0.94 -13.70 -5.80
C THR A 50 0.34 -12.31 -6.07
N VAL A 51 1.02 -11.24 -5.67
CA VAL A 51 0.52 -9.86 -5.90
C VAL A 51 0.50 -9.54 -7.40
N ARG A 52 1.53 -9.94 -8.14
CA ARG A 52 1.58 -9.76 -9.60
C ARG A 52 0.46 -10.53 -10.31
N ASP A 53 0.24 -11.81 -9.96
CA ASP A 53 -0.85 -12.60 -10.53
C ASP A 53 -2.24 -11.95 -10.28
N ILE A 54 -2.45 -11.40 -9.11
CA ILE A 54 -3.69 -10.67 -8.80
C ILE A 54 -3.79 -9.39 -9.62
N THR A 55 -2.71 -8.65 -9.80
CA THR A 55 -2.69 -7.44 -10.62
C THR A 55 -3.00 -7.75 -12.08
N ASP A 56 -2.38 -8.78 -12.65
CA ASP A 56 -2.63 -9.22 -14.03
C ASP A 56 -4.10 -9.62 -14.23
N ARG A 57 -4.70 -10.29 -13.25
CA ARG A 57 -6.09 -10.74 -13.35
C ARG A 57 -7.13 -9.65 -13.12
N PHE A 58 -6.88 -8.73 -12.19
CA PHE A 58 -7.85 -7.72 -11.76
C PHE A 58 -7.48 -6.30 -12.17
N GLY A 59 -6.41 -6.12 -12.93
CA GLY A 59 -6.03 -4.87 -13.57
C GLY A 59 -5.36 -3.83 -12.67
N GLY A 60 -5.17 -2.65 -13.24
CA GLY A 60 -4.54 -1.50 -12.60
C GLY A 60 -3.03 -1.41 -12.85
N PRO A 61 -2.46 -0.21 -12.69
CA PRO A 61 -1.05 0.07 -12.97
C PRO A 61 -0.11 -0.30 -11.81
N PHE A 62 -0.56 -1.07 -10.83
CA PHE A 62 0.18 -1.38 -9.62
C PHE A 62 1.41 -2.23 -9.89
N GLU A 63 2.55 -1.86 -9.31
CA GLU A 63 3.81 -2.58 -9.43
C GLU A 63 4.21 -3.26 -8.12
N ALA A 64 4.81 -4.44 -8.21
CA ALA A 64 5.40 -5.14 -7.08
C ALA A 64 6.84 -5.52 -7.40
N GLU A 65 7.78 -5.19 -6.48
CA GLU A 65 9.21 -5.35 -6.66
C GLU A 65 9.87 -5.99 -5.44
N LEU A 66 11.06 -6.55 -5.63
CA LEU A 66 11.94 -6.98 -4.53
C LEU A 66 13.06 -5.97 -4.34
N THR A 67 13.49 -5.81 -3.09
CA THR A 67 14.70 -5.06 -2.74
C THR A 67 15.58 -5.87 -1.79
N ASP A 68 16.87 -5.89 -2.05
CA ASP A 68 17.89 -6.47 -1.16
C ASP A 68 18.34 -5.49 -0.05
N SER A 69 17.96 -4.23 -0.17
CA SER A 69 18.39 -3.14 0.70
C SER A 69 17.24 -2.22 1.12
N PRO A 70 16.27 -2.68 1.95
CA PRO A 70 15.16 -1.82 2.40
C PRO A 70 15.61 -0.51 3.06
N HIS A 71 16.67 -0.55 3.87
CA HIS A 71 17.23 0.67 4.50
C HIS A 71 17.84 1.64 3.47
N ALA A 72 18.40 1.15 2.38
CA ALA A 72 18.89 2.01 1.30
C ALA A 72 17.73 2.69 0.56
N VAL A 73 16.60 2.01 0.40
CA VAL A 73 15.38 2.60 -0.17
C VAL A 73 14.92 3.78 0.70
N ILE A 74 14.87 3.62 2.02
CA ILE A 74 14.50 4.70 2.95
C ILE A 74 15.44 5.89 2.80
N ARG A 75 16.76 5.66 2.93
CA ARG A 75 17.76 6.74 2.89
C ARG A 75 17.84 7.50 1.56
N ASN A 76 17.53 6.83 0.47
CA ASN A 76 17.65 7.40 -0.88
C ASN A 76 16.29 7.82 -1.47
N TRP A 77 15.21 7.78 -0.68
CA TRP A 77 13.90 8.16 -1.16
C TRP A 77 13.85 9.65 -1.48
N GLU A 78 13.40 9.98 -2.67
CA GLU A 78 13.18 11.36 -3.12
C GLU A 78 11.72 11.75 -2.83
N GLY A 79 11.46 12.29 -1.66
CA GLY A 79 10.14 12.62 -1.15
C GLY A 79 10.08 12.43 0.36
N GLN A 80 8.90 12.20 0.92
CA GLN A 80 8.73 12.02 2.35
C GLN A 80 8.59 10.54 2.72
N VAL A 81 9.21 10.16 3.83
CA VAL A 81 9.15 8.82 4.41
C VAL A 81 8.20 8.83 5.60
N VAL A 82 7.14 8.04 5.52
CA VAL A 82 6.12 7.88 6.56
C VAL A 82 6.23 6.48 7.16
N HIS A 83 6.76 6.36 8.36
CA HIS A 83 6.87 5.09 9.08
C HIS A 83 5.60 4.85 9.91
N LEU A 84 4.85 3.81 9.56
CA LEU A 84 3.64 3.41 10.28
C LEU A 84 4.01 2.54 11.50
N THR A 85 3.82 3.08 12.68
CA THR A 85 4.20 2.46 13.96
C THR A 85 3.26 2.88 15.08
N MET A 86 2.84 1.97 15.94
CA MET A 86 1.98 2.31 17.07
C MET A 86 2.60 3.31 18.06
N TYR A 87 3.91 3.55 17.95
CA TYR A 87 4.65 4.50 18.82
C TYR A 87 4.70 5.92 18.23
N GLY A 88 4.17 6.12 17.03
CA GLY A 88 4.21 7.41 16.33
C GLY A 88 3.18 8.41 16.81
N GLU A 89 3.22 9.59 16.22
CA GLU A 89 2.20 10.62 16.40
C GLU A 89 0.84 10.11 15.90
N ARG A 90 -0.23 10.56 16.52
CA ARG A 90 -1.58 10.10 16.15
C ARG A 90 -1.89 10.54 14.73
N VAL A 91 -2.34 9.62 13.89
CA VAL A 91 -2.62 9.89 12.48
C VAL A 91 -3.55 11.09 12.28
N GLN A 92 -4.58 11.25 13.12
CA GLN A 92 -5.53 12.35 13.03
C GLN A 92 -4.94 13.73 13.34
N ASP A 93 -3.75 13.80 13.89
CA ASP A 93 -3.08 15.06 14.21
C ASP A 93 -2.09 15.48 13.09
N VAL A 94 -1.67 14.54 12.21
CA VAL A 94 -0.64 14.78 11.19
C VAL A 94 -1.08 14.48 9.75
N ASP A 95 -2.14 13.72 9.53
CA ASP A 95 -2.56 13.29 8.18
C ASP A 95 -2.85 14.45 7.22
N ALA A 96 -3.40 15.55 7.73
CA ALA A 96 -3.69 16.73 6.90
C ALA A 96 -2.42 17.40 6.37
N GLU A 97 -1.33 17.42 7.15
CA GLU A 97 -0.06 17.98 6.72
C GLU A 97 0.63 17.06 5.69
N ILE A 98 0.65 15.75 5.93
CA ILE A 98 1.19 14.75 4.99
C ILE A 98 0.41 14.79 3.67
N ARG A 99 -0.92 14.87 3.72
CA ARG A 99 -1.77 15.00 2.52
C ARG A 99 -1.49 16.27 1.75
N THR A 100 -1.28 17.40 2.44
CA THR A 100 -0.94 18.66 1.78
C THR A 100 0.38 18.56 1.04
N ALA A 101 1.41 17.96 1.64
CA ALA A 101 2.69 17.72 0.99
C ALA A 101 2.53 16.84 -0.27
N HIS A 102 1.72 15.80 -0.19
CA HIS A 102 1.47 14.91 -1.32
C HIS A 102 0.62 15.57 -2.41
N ASP A 103 -0.60 16.01 -2.08
CA ASP A 103 -1.59 16.49 -3.06
C ASP A 103 -1.24 17.87 -3.63
N SER A 104 -0.66 18.77 -2.84
CA SER A 104 -0.46 20.18 -3.20
C SER A 104 0.98 20.52 -3.58
N GLU A 105 1.95 19.86 -2.97
CA GLU A 105 3.37 20.10 -3.19
C GLU A 105 4.01 19.06 -4.11
N GLY A 106 3.28 17.97 -4.43
CA GLY A 106 3.72 16.92 -5.34
C GLY A 106 4.80 16.00 -4.74
N GLU A 107 4.86 15.90 -3.42
CA GLU A 107 5.84 15.05 -2.74
C GLU A 107 5.48 13.56 -2.87
N ALA A 108 6.42 12.77 -3.36
CA ALA A 108 6.29 11.32 -3.33
C ALA A 108 6.33 10.78 -1.89
N LEU A 109 5.53 9.78 -1.59
CA LEU A 109 5.48 9.18 -0.26
C LEU A 109 6.00 7.74 -0.26
N LEU A 110 6.88 7.43 0.69
CA LEU A 110 7.25 6.06 1.04
C LEU A 110 6.60 5.67 2.37
N LEU A 111 5.62 4.80 2.32
CA LEU A 111 4.98 4.24 3.51
C LEU A 111 5.76 3.03 3.98
N VAL A 112 6.41 3.14 5.12
CA VAL A 112 7.22 2.05 5.69
C VAL A 112 6.39 1.25 6.68
N VAL A 113 6.24 -0.04 6.41
CA VAL A 113 5.50 -1.00 7.24
C VAL A 113 6.48 -2.00 7.84
N GLY A 114 6.58 -2.03 9.15
CA GLY A 114 7.47 -2.92 9.88
C GLY A 114 6.96 -4.35 9.97
N SER A 115 7.85 -5.28 10.33
CA SER A 115 7.49 -6.59 10.85
C SER A 115 7.50 -6.56 12.40
N GLU A 116 8.19 -7.46 13.12
CA GLU A 116 8.08 -7.49 14.59
C GLU A 116 8.91 -6.42 15.31
N LYS A 117 10.14 -6.20 14.87
CA LYS A 117 11.06 -5.22 15.49
C LYS A 117 11.68 -4.38 14.41
N VAL A 118 11.38 -3.11 14.45
CA VAL A 118 11.99 -2.12 13.58
C VAL A 118 13.19 -1.50 14.32
N SER A 119 14.32 -1.39 13.63
CA SER A 119 15.52 -0.75 14.19
C SER A 119 15.26 0.74 14.45
N PHE A 120 15.95 1.31 15.41
CA PHE A 120 15.80 2.71 15.78
C PHE A 120 16.15 3.66 14.62
N ASP A 121 17.07 3.25 13.75
CA ASP A 121 17.48 4.01 12.57
C ASP A 121 16.28 4.37 11.66
N VAL A 122 15.30 3.49 11.52
CA VAL A 122 14.08 3.76 10.73
C VAL A 122 13.27 4.90 11.33
N TYR A 123 13.19 4.96 12.67
CA TYR A 123 12.51 6.06 13.36
C TYR A 123 13.22 7.40 13.17
N GLU A 124 14.54 7.40 13.06
CA GLU A 124 15.35 8.60 12.85
C GLU A 124 15.38 9.04 11.38
N GLU A 125 15.35 8.10 10.45
CA GLU A 125 15.39 8.36 9.00
C GLU A 125 14.01 8.75 8.43
N ALA A 126 12.91 8.41 9.11
CA ALA A 126 11.57 8.78 8.68
C ALA A 126 11.30 10.27 8.93
N ASP A 127 10.64 10.92 7.97
CA ASP A 127 10.13 12.29 8.16
C ASP A 127 8.95 12.30 9.14
N TRP A 128 8.16 11.22 9.11
CA TRP A 128 6.98 11.03 9.96
C TRP A 128 6.98 9.63 10.58
N ASN A 129 6.85 9.54 11.90
CA ASN A 129 6.48 8.31 12.58
C ASN A 129 5.02 8.44 13.01
N VAL A 130 4.13 7.64 12.40
CA VAL A 130 2.68 7.81 12.51
C VAL A 130 2.03 6.58 13.12
N GLY A 131 1.25 6.80 14.19
CA GLY A 131 0.42 5.80 14.82
C GLY A 131 -1.03 5.93 14.33
N VAL A 132 -1.51 4.94 13.60
CA VAL A 132 -2.92 4.86 13.22
C VAL A 132 -3.79 4.75 14.47
N THR A 133 -3.36 3.92 15.40
CA THR A 133 -3.76 3.96 16.81
C THR A 133 -2.53 3.63 17.64
N ASN A 134 -2.42 4.18 18.85
CA ASN A 134 -1.32 3.83 19.75
C ASN A 134 -1.62 2.56 20.56
N GLN A 135 -2.26 1.58 19.91
CA GLN A 135 -2.55 0.26 20.43
C GLN A 135 -2.02 -0.81 19.47
N PRO A 136 -1.67 -2.00 19.95
CA PRO A 136 -1.26 -3.09 19.08
C PRO A 136 -2.36 -3.44 18.05
N HIS A 137 -1.99 -3.50 16.80
CA HIS A 137 -2.86 -3.88 15.69
C HIS A 137 -2.05 -4.51 14.55
N SER A 138 -2.73 -5.08 13.56
CA SER A 138 -2.11 -5.62 12.35
C SER A 138 -1.53 -4.50 11.47
N GLU A 139 -0.38 -4.77 10.85
CA GLU A 139 0.26 -3.85 9.88
C GLU A 139 -0.69 -3.53 8.71
N VAL A 140 -1.45 -4.52 8.25
CA VAL A 140 -2.46 -4.36 7.19
C VAL A 140 -3.55 -3.36 7.61
N ALA A 141 -4.03 -3.44 8.85
CA ALA A 141 -5.02 -2.50 9.37
C ALA A 141 -4.48 -1.07 9.42
N GLY A 142 -3.25 -0.90 9.91
CA GLY A 142 -2.59 0.40 9.93
C GLY A 142 -2.41 0.99 8.54
N LEU A 143 -1.92 0.20 7.60
CA LEU A 143 -1.77 0.61 6.20
C LEU A 143 -3.10 1.00 5.56
N ALA A 144 -4.14 0.18 5.71
CA ALA A 144 -5.45 0.44 5.13
C ALA A 144 -6.05 1.75 5.64
N VAL A 145 -6.04 1.97 6.95
CA VAL A 145 -6.58 3.21 7.55
C VAL A 145 -5.76 4.43 7.14
N PHE A 146 -4.42 4.31 7.07
CA PHE A 146 -3.58 5.41 6.64
C PHE A 146 -3.87 5.82 5.19
N LEU A 147 -3.95 4.85 4.27
CA LEU A 147 -4.26 5.10 2.85
C LEU A 147 -5.66 5.73 2.66
N ASP A 148 -6.68 5.21 3.34
CA ASP A 148 -8.03 5.79 3.32
C ASP A 148 -8.03 7.25 3.79
N ARG A 149 -7.30 7.57 4.84
CA ARG A 149 -7.17 8.96 5.32
C ARG A 149 -6.34 9.84 4.39
N LEU A 150 -5.31 9.30 3.77
CA LEU A 150 -4.48 10.01 2.79
C LEU A 150 -5.31 10.41 1.56
N PHE A 151 -6.04 9.47 1.02
CA PHE A 151 -6.83 9.66 -0.20
C PHE A 151 -8.27 10.15 0.04
N GLU A 152 -8.73 10.19 1.30
CA GLU A 152 -10.09 10.64 1.68
C GLU A 152 -11.21 9.87 0.95
N GLY A 153 -11.04 8.58 0.74
CA GLY A 153 -11.99 7.70 0.06
C GLY A 153 -11.90 7.72 -1.47
N ARG A 154 -11.08 8.57 -2.07
CA ARG A 154 -10.88 8.63 -3.55
C ARG A 154 -10.36 7.32 -4.12
N GLU A 155 -9.57 6.59 -3.34
CA GLU A 155 -9.02 5.28 -3.72
C GLU A 155 -10.09 4.21 -3.91
N LEU A 156 -11.28 4.39 -3.36
CA LEU A 156 -12.39 3.44 -3.51
C LEU A 156 -13.10 3.57 -4.87
N GLU A 157 -12.85 4.66 -5.59
CA GLU A 157 -13.43 4.95 -6.91
C GLU A 157 -12.42 4.73 -8.05
N GLN A 158 -11.39 3.89 -7.81
CA GLN A 158 -10.36 3.61 -8.81
C GLN A 158 -10.90 2.82 -10.00
N ASP A 159 -10.43 3.18 -11.19
CA ASP A 159 -10.61 2.39 -12.39
C ASP A 159 -9.52 1.31 -12.51
N TRP A 160 -9.95 0.08 -12.78
CA TRP A 160 -9.07 -1.07 -12.93
C TRP A 160 -8.86 -1.41 -14.41
N ALA A 161 -8.04 -0.60 -15.08
CA ALA A 161 -7.71 -0.82 -16.49
C ALA A 161 -6.92 -2.15 -16.68
N ASP A 162 -7.01 -2.69 -17.89
CA ASP A 162 -6.28 -3.90 -18.31
C ASP A 162 -6.56 -5.16 -17.46
N ALA A 163 -7.74 -5.23 -16.86
CA ALA A 163 -8.18 -6.41 -16.12
C ALA A 163 -8.61 -7.54 -17.06
N ASP A 164 -8.28 -8.79 -16.72
CA ASP A 164 -8.89 -9.97 -17.35
C ASP A 164 -10.30 -10.21 -16.84
N ARG A 165 -10.57 -9.82 -15.59
CA ARG A 165 -11.82 -10.11 -14.88
C ARG A 165 -12.28 -8.91 -14.06
N THR A 166 -13.60 -8.71 -14.05
CA THR A 166 -14.25 -7.68 -13.24
C THR A 166 -15.22 -8.30 -12.24
N VAL A 167 -15.15 -7.83 -11.00
CA VAL A 167 -16.14 -8.19 -9.97
C VAL A 167 -17.34 -7.27 -10.11
N ILE A 168 -18.52 -7.85 -10.30
CA ILE A 168 -19.77 -7.09 -10.31
C ILE A 168 -20.32 -7.02 -8.88
N PRO A 169 -20.50 -5.82 -8.31
CA PRO A 169 -21.07 -5.65 -6.97
C PRO A 169 -22.48 -6.25 -6.90
N MET A 170 -22.76 -7.03 -5.87
CA MET A 170 -24.04 -7.72 -5.68
C MET A 170 -24.53 -7.53 -4.23
N GLU A 171 -25.81 -7.24 -4.05
CA GLU A 171 -26.42 -7.25 -2.71
C GLU A 171 -26.34 -8.63 -2.09
N THR A 172 -26.57 -9.67 -2.89
CA THR A 172 -26.54 -11.07 -2.44
C THR A 172 -25.84 -11.95 -3.46
N GLY A 173 -24.85 -12.69 -3.03
CA GLY A 173 -24.09 -13.60 -3.89
C GLY A 173 -22.74 -13.05 -4.33
N LYS A 174 -22.19 -13.58 -5.41
CA LYS A 174 -20.91 -13.16 -6.00
C LYS A 174 -20.94 -13.37 -7.51
N ARG A 175 -20.46 -12.39 -8.25
CA ARG A 175 -20.34 -12.44 -9.70
C ARG A 175 -19.02 -11.89 -10.16
N VAL A 176 -18.32 -12.65 -10.98
CA VAL A 176 -17.10 -12.24 -11.65
C VAL A 176 -17.29 -12.55 -13.13
N VAL A 177 -17.02 -11.59 -13.98
CA VAL A 177 -17.15 -11.71 -15.43
C VAL A 177 -15.83 -11.39 -16.11
N PRO A 178 -15.60 -11.82 -17.37
CA PRO A 178 -14.54 -11.25 -18.20
C PRO A 178 -14.66 -9.72 -18.26
N ALA A 179 -13.55 -9.02 -18.32
CA ALA A 179 -13.59 -7.54 -18.30
C ALA A 179 -14.37 -6.97 -19.49
N ASP A 180 -14.24 -7.59 -20.67
CA ASP A 180 -14.96 -7.19 -21.89
C ASP A 180 -16.49 -7.26 -21.75
N ASP A 181 -17.00 -8.06 -20.83
CA ASP A 181 -18.44 -8.25 -20.59
C ASP A 181 -18.97 -7.33 -19.46
N ALA A 182 -18.09 -6.54 -18.81
CA ALA A 182 -18.47 -5.73 -17.64
C ALA A 182 -19.44 -4.60 -17.99
N ASP A 183 -19.28 -3.97 -19.14
CA ASP A 183 -20.10 -2.83 -19.59
C ASP A 183 -21.55 -3.19 -19.88
N GLU A 184 -21.85 -4.47 -20.17
CA GLU A 184 -23.23 -4.93 -20.42
C GLU A 184 -24.07 -5.03 -19.13
N HIS A 185 -23.51 -4.79 -17.97
CA HIS A 185 -24.12 -5.05 -16.66
C HIS A 185 -24.24 -3.83 -15.75
N HIS A 186 -23.99 -2.63 -16.26
CA HIS A 186 -24.15 -1.35 -15.55
C HIS A 186 -25.54 -0.68 -15.76
N GLU A 187 -26.59 -1.46 -16.07
CA GLU A 187 -27.98 -0.96 -16.08
C GLU A 187 -28.75 -1.34 -14.83
#